data_67af1484056910e1ff9498c379414723
#
_entry.id   67af1484056910e1ff9498c379414723
#
_cell.length_a   1.000
_cell.length_b   1.000
_cell.length_c   1.000
_cell.angle_alpha   90.00
_cell.angle_beta   90.00
_cell.angle_gamma   90.00
#
_symmetry.space_group_name_H-M   'P 1'
#
loop_
_entity.id
_entity.type
_entity.pdbx_description
1 polymer ?
#
loop_
_entity_poly.entity_id
_entity_poly.type
_entity_poly.pdbx_seq_one_letter_code
_entity_poly.pdbx_strand_id
1 'polypeptide(L)'
;MTPGADGPAPRRRGRPSRAAHAEGPDARTRILEAARAEFAVRGYDKTSMRGIAKAAGVDAALVHHYFGTKDEVFAAAVEVSFEPALVIPSILGGPSADVGERLARFFIGVWENPASRAPLLAMLRSALTHEAAAKVLREFVLRRLLERIAADLDVPDPAFRAELAASHMIGIAILRYVIQAEPLASADPERIIAMVAPTLQRYLADG
;
A
#
# COMPACT_ATOMS: atom_id res chain seq x y z
N MET A 1 -1.71 6.06 -81.67
CA MET A 1 -2.04 4.96 -80.74
C MET A 1 -0.88 4.82 -79.78
N THR A 2 -1.07 5.28 -78.55
CA THR A 2 -0.10 5.17 -77.49
C THR A 2 -0.83 4.69 -76.25
N PRO A 3 -0.50 3.57 -75.63
CA PRO A 3 -1.14 3.09 -74.43
C PRO A 3 -0.55 3.78 -73.21
N GLY A 4 -1.46 4.19 -72.29
CA GLY A 4 -1.17 4.83 -71.01
C GLY A 4 -0.44 3.94 -70.02
N ALA A 5 0.46 4.57 -69.31
CA ALA A 5 1.17 3.98 -68.17
C ALA A 5 0.29 4.02 -66.92
N ASP A 6 -0.07 2.86 -66.43
CA ASP A 6 -0.78 2.65 -65.17
C ASP A 6 0.26 2.69 -64.02
N GLY A 7 0.18 3.73 -63.19
CA GLY A 7 1.04 3.89 -62.03
C GLY A 7 0.48 3.14 -60.81
N PRO A 8 1.31 2.54 -59.94
CA PRO A 8 0.81 1.74 -58.82
C PRO A 8 0.17 2.65 -57.73
N ALA A 9 -1.01 2.23 -57.26
CA ALA A 9 -1.75 2.88 -56.22
C ALA A 9 -1.01 2.92 -54.87
N PRO A 10 -1.18 3.97 -54.06
CA PRO A 10 -0.49 4.12 -52.76
C PRO A 10 -0.98 3.08 -51.75
N ARG A 11 -0.03 2.33 -51.19
CA ARG A 11 -0.27 1.36 -50.10
C ARG A 11 -0.84 2.08 -48.89
N ARG A 12 -2.11 1.78 -48.51
CA ARG A 12 -2.71 2.16 -47.25
C ARG A 12 -1.89 1.59 -46.11
N ARG A 13 -1.32 2.49 -45.26
CA ARG A 13 -0.71 2.11 -43.97
C ARG A 13 -1.78 1.45 -43.13
N GLY A 14 -1.63 0.15 -42.89
CA GLY A 14 -2.50 -0.63 -42.02
C GLY A 14 -2.49 -0.09 -40.60
N ARG A 15 -3.67 0.04 -40.02
CA ARG A 15 -3.91 0.33 -38.60
C ARG A 15 -3.19 -0.73 -37.77
N PRO A 16 -2.39 -0.37 -36.73
CA PRO A 16 -1.75 -1.37 -35.88
C PRO A 16 -2.78 -2.31 -35.29
N SER A 17 -2.56 -3.60 -35.45
CA SER A 17 -3.41 -4.67 -34.95
C SER A 17 -3.53 -4.60 -33.43
N ARG A 18 -4.77 -4.64 -32.94
CA ARG A 18 -5.15 -4.70 -31.52
C ARG A 18 -4.79 -6.05 -30.83
N ALA A 19 -4.07 -6.94 -31.53
CA ALA A 19 -3.87 -8.33 -31.12
C ALA A 19 -2.59 -8.61 -30.30
N ALA A 20 -1.82 -7.58 -29.88
CA ALA A 20 -0.56 -7.78 -29.15
C ALA A 20 -0.65 -7.45 -27.64
N HIS A 21 -1.82 -7.53 -27.02
CA HIS A 21 -2.01 -7.16 -25.61
C HIS A 21 -2.54 -8.32 -24.74
N ALA A 22 -2.33 -9.55 -25.11
CA ALA A 22 -2.97 -10.71 -24.46
C ALA A 22 -2.10 -11.49 -23.44
N GLU A 23 -0.83 -11.13 -23.19
CA GLU A 23 0.01 -11.90 -22.23
C GLU A 23 0.93 -11.00 -21.42
N GLY A 24 0.37 -10.19 -20.51
CA GLY A 24 1.13 -9.42 -19.52
C GLY A 24 0.20 -8.67 -18.59
N PRO A 25 0.68 -8.21 -17.42
CA PRO A 25 -0.10 -7.34 -16.55
C PRO A 25 -0.65 -6.17 -17.35
N ASP A 26 -1.91 -5.80 -17.12
CA ASP A 26 -2.47 -4.65 -17.80
C ASP A 26 -1.66 -3.37 -17.50
N ALA A 27 -1.82 -2.33 -18.30
CA ALA A 27 -1.05 -1.11 -18.13
C ALA A 27 -1.27 -0.48 -16.74
N ARG A 28 -2.45 -0.64 -16.15
CA ARG A 28 -2.79 -0.15 -14.82
C ARG A 28 -1.96 -0.86 -13.75
N THR A 29 -1.84 -2.17 -13.81
CA THR A 29 -1.02 -2.97 -12.88
C THR A 29 0.45 -2.60 -12.98
N ARG A 30 1.00 -2.50 -14.20
CA ARG A 30 2.41 -2.06 -14.39
C ARG A 30 2.67 -0.66 -13.83
N ILE A 31 1.74 0.27 -14.01
CA ILE A 31 1.85 1.62 -13.44
C ILE A 31 1.88 1.56 -11.90
N LEU A 32 1.01 0.77 -11.29
CA LEU A 32 0.97 0.62 -9.82
C LEU A 32 2.25 0.00 -9.26
N GLU A 33 2.76 -1.05 -9.89
CA GLU A 33 4.03 -1.68 -9.50
C GLU A 33 5.20 -0.69 -9.61
N ALA A 34 5.29 0.04 -10.73
CA ALA A 34 6.29 1.08 -10.92
C ALA A 34 6.15 2.22 -9.90
N ALA A 35 4.92 2.66 -9.62
CA ALA A 35 4.66 3.69 -8.63
C ALA A 35 5.11 3.25 -7.22
N ARG A 36 4.79 2.03 -6.80
CA ARG A 36 5.24 1.47 -5.52
C ARG A 36 6.76 1.47 -5.40
N ALA A 37 7.45 1.02 -6.45
CA ALA A 37 8.92 1.00 -6.48
C ALA A 37 9.51 2.42 -6.42
N GLU A 38 9.00 3.36 -7.23
CA GLU A 38 9.46 4.75 -7.27
C GLU A 38 9.21 5.47 -5.93
N PHE A 39 8.03 5.32 -5.33
CA PHE A 39 7.73 5.90 -4.02
C PHE A 39 8.56 5.26 -2.90
N ALA A 40 8.81 3.95 -2.96
CA ALA A 40 9.63 3.25 -1.97
C ALA A 40 11.09 3.74 -1.97
N VAL A 41 11.65 3.98 -3.16
CA VAL A 41 13.07 4.37 -3.31
C VAL A 41 13.28 5.87 -3.13
N ARG A 42 12.39 6.69 -3.71
CA ARG A 42 12.57 8.15 -3.81
C ARG A 42 11.74 8.96 -2.81
N GLY A 43 10.77 8.32 -2.17
CA GLY A 43 9.75 8.99 -1.37
C GLY A 43 8.73 9.74 -2.23
N TYR A 44 7.73 10.34 -1.56
CA TYR A 44 6.65 11.04 -2.24
C TYR A 44 7.16 12.22 -3.09
N ASP A 45 7.99 13.13 -2.55
CA ASP A 45 8.40 14.37 -3.22
C ASP A 45 9.17 14.15 -4.51
N LYS A 46 10.18 13.30 -4.45
CA LYS A 46 11.11 13.08 -5.58
C LYS A 46 10.53 12.18 -6.66
N THR A 47 9.38 11.57 -6.43
CA THR A 47 8.66 10.78 -7.43
C THR A 47 7.81 11.69 -8.30
N SER A 48 7.83 11.47 -9.62
CA SER A 48 7.02 12.23 -10.58
C SER A 48 6.19 11.30 -11.46
N MET A 49 5.05 11.80 -11.98
CA MET A 49 4.20 11.06 -12.92
C MET A 49 4.97 10.59 -14.15
N ARG A 50 5.90 11.43 -14.68
CA ARG A 50 6.79 11.04 -15.78
C ARG A 50 7.78 9.95 -15.38
N GLY A 51 8.30 9.99 -14.14
CA GLY A 51 9.20 8.96 -13.61
C GLY A 51 8.49 7.60 -13.51
N ILE A 52 7.27 7.60 -12.98
CA ILE A 52 6.41 6.40 -12.90
C ILE A 52 6.11 5.86 -14.31
N ALA A 53 5.72 6.71 -15.25
CA ALA A 53 5.43 6.32 -16.62
C ALA A 53 6.65 5.66 -17.29
N LYS A 54 7.84 6.26 -17.13
CA LYS A 54 9.10 5.71 -17.64
C LYS A 54 9.41 4.34 -17.03
N ALA A 55 9.25 4.19 -15.73
CA ALA A 55 9.48 2.92 -15.02
C ALA A 55 8.47 1.83 -15.44
N ALA A 56 7.21 2.21 -15.69
CA ALA A 56 6.15 1.31 -16.15
C ALA A 56 6.23 0.96 -17.66
N GLY A 57 7.10 1.63 -18.42
CA GLY A 57 7.17 1.46 -19.87
C GLY A 57 5.90 1.94 -20.60
N VAL A 58 5.30 3.04 -20.14
CA VAL A 58 4.08 3.62 -20.72
C VAL A 58 4.23 5.12 -20.98
N ASP A 59 3.29 5.70 -21.72
CA ASP A 59 3.22 7.15 -21.89
C ASP A 59 2.69 7.82 -20.60
N ALA A 60 3.21 9.02 -20.28
CA ALA A 60 2.77 9.77 -19.11
C ALA A 60 1.27 10.14 -19.15
N ALA A 61 0.72 10.36 -20.36
CA ALA A 61 -0.72 10.57 -20.52
C ALA A 61 -1.56 9.38 -20.05
N LEU A 62 -1.03 8.16 -20.19
CA LEU A 62 -1.71 6.95 -19.73
C LEU A 62 -1.75 6.87 -18.19
N VAL A 63 -0.70 7.32 -17.51
CA VAL A 63 -0.69 7.40 -16.03
C VAL A 63 -1.76 8.40 -15.57
N HIS A 64 -1.83 9.58 -16.19
CA HIS A 64 -2.87 10.58 -15.91
C HIS A 64 -4.26 10.05 -16.25
N HIS A 65 -4.42 9.29 -17.31
CA HIS A 65 -5.71 8.71 -17.69
C HIS A 65 -6.25 7.73 -16.65
N TYR A 66 -5.39 6.85 -16.09
CA TYR A 66 -5.80 5.84 -15.11
C TYR A 66 -5.96 6.38 -13.70
N PHE A 67 -5.17 7.37 -13.32
CA PHE A 67 -5.05 7.78 -11.91
C PHE A 67 -5.24 9.28 -11.67
N GLY A 68 -5.26 10.13 -12.70
CA GLY A 68 -5.44 11.56 -12.56
C GLY A 68 -4.21 12.27 -12.00
N THR A 69 -4.11 12.37 -10.69
CA THR A 69 -3.07 13.13 -9.97
C THR A 69 -2.00 12.22 -9.35
N LYS A 70 -0.88 12.82 -8.92
CA LYS A 70 0.16 12.11 -8.17
C LYS A 70 -0.37 11.56 -6.84
N ASP A 71 -1.27 12.30 -6.18
CA ASP A 71 -1.88 11.90 -4.92
C ASP A 71 -2.75 10.66 -5.11
N GLU A 72 -3.50 10.59 -6.21
CA GLU A 72 -4.33 9.43 -6.53
C GLU A 72 -3.50 8.21 -6.92
N VAL A 73 -2.39 8.38 -7.66
CA VAL A 73 -1.43 7.29 -7.90
C VAL A 73 -0.83 6.80 -6.58
N PHE A 74 -0.45 7.73 -5.71
CA PHE A 74 0.12 7.39 -4.40
C PHE A 74 -0.90 6.65 -3.54
N ALA A 75 -2.15 7.13 -3.48
CA ALA A 75 -3.23 6.46 -2.77
C ALA A 75 -3.44 5.01 -3.25
N ALA A 76 -3.51 4.81 -4.57
CA ALA A 76 -3.67 3.49 -5.15
C ALA A 76 -2.46 2.57 -4.90
N ALA A 77 -1.24 3.11 -4.95
CA ALA A 77 -0.01 2.38 -4.63
C ALA A 77 0.04 1.97 -3.15
N VAL A 78 -0.44 2.84 -2.26
CA VAL A 78 -0.59 2.58 -0.82
C VAL A 78 -1.64 1.51 -0.57
N GLU A 79 -2.83 1.59 -1.18
CA GLU A 79 -3.90 0.58 -1.05
C GLU A 79 -3.37 -0.83 -1.33
N VAL A 80 -2.67 -1.03 -2.44
CA VAL A 80 -2.07 -2.33 -2.78
C VAL A 80 -1.00 -2.76 -1.76
N SER A 81 -0.24 -1.82 -1.18
CA SER A 81 0.75 -2.12 -0.15
C SER A 81 0.12 -2.56 1.18
N PHE A 82 -1.13 -2.16 1.43
CA PHE A 82 -1.93 -2.55 2.60
C PHE A 82 -2.87 -3.74 2.35
N GLU A 83 -2.86 -4.32 1.15
CA GLU A 83 -3.63 -5.55 0.87
C GLU A 83 -3.42 -6.65 1.95
N PRO A 84 -2.19 -6.89 2.47
CA PRO A 84 -2.01 -7.79 3.60
C PRO A 84 -2.80 -7.38 4.86
N ALA A 85 -2.96 -6.08 5.11
CA ALA A 85 -3.73 -5.59 6.26
C ALA A 85 -5.25 -5.80 6.10
N LEU A 86 -5.75 -6.03 4.89
CA LEU A 86 -7.16 -6.40 4.65
C LEU A 86 -7.52 -7.79 5.20
N VAL A 87 -6.51 -8.59 5.58
CA VAL A 87 -6.69 -9.88 6.27
C VAL A 87 -6.98 -9.70 7.77
N ILE A 88 -6.75 -8.50 8.35
CA ILE A 88 -6.95 -8.25 9.79
C ILE A 88 -8.35 -8.65 10.28
N PRO A 89 -9.47 -8.37 9.58
CA PRO A 89 -10.78 -8.83 10.03
C PRO A 89 -10.87 -10.36 10.19
N SER A 90 -10.23 -11.14 9.30
CA SER A 90 -10.20 -12.60 9.46
C SER A 90 -9.32 -13.04 10.65
N ILE A 91 -8.31 -12.25 11.02
CA ILE A 91 -7.48 -12.47 12.20
C ILE A 91 -8.29 -12.18 13.47
N LEU A 92 -9.12 -11.13 13.45
CA LEU A 92 -9.99 -10.77 14.57
C LEU A 92 -11.16 -11.74 14.74
N GLY A 93 -11.66 -12.35 13.66
CA GLY A 93 -12.78 -13.29 13.66
C GLY A 93 -12.54 -14.66 14.33
N GLY A 94 -11.35 -14.88 14.90
CA GLY A 94 -11.04 -16.06 15.72
C GLY A 94 -11.51 -15.92 17.18
N PRO A 95 -11.13 -16.86 18.07
CA PRO A 95 -11.47 -16.78 19.49
C PRO A 95 -11.05 -15.44 20.11
N SER A 96 -11.92 -14.82 20.91
CA SER A 96 -11.63 -13.54 21.54
C SER A 96 -10.47 -13.59 22.52
N ALA A 97 -10.21 -14.78 23.11
CA ALA A 97 -9.21 -14.97 24.15
C ALA A 97 -7.75 -14.68 23.75
N ASP A 98 -7.41 -14.71 22.45
CA ASP A 98 -6.06 -14.55 21.93
C ASP A 98 -5.96 -13.53 20.79
N VAL A 99 -6.98 -12.67 20.62
CA VAL A 99 -7.04 -11.68 19.54
C VAL A 99 -5.85 -10.70 19.59
N GLY A 100 -5.44 -10.31 20.79
CA GLY A 100 -4.30 -9.42 21.01
C GLY A 100 -2.98 -10.03 20.50
N GLU A 101 -2.74 -11.31 20.78
CA GLU A 101 -1.56 -12.01 20.29
C GLU A 101 -1.59 -12.19 18.77
N ARG A 102 -2.72 -12.59 18.22
CA ARG A 102 -2.86 -12.76 16.77
C ARG A 102 -2.58 -11.46 16.02
N LEU A 103 -3.12 -10.34 16.50
CA LEU A 103 -2.87 -9.04 15.89
C LEU A 103 -1.40 -8.62 16.02
N ALA A 104 -0.80 -8.76 17.21
CA ALA A 104 0.61 -8.45 17.43
C ALA A 104 1.53 -9.26 16.51
N ARG A 105 1.31 -10.57 16.44
CA ARG A 105 2.07 -11.50 15.61
C ARG A 105 1.95 -11.17 14.13
N PHE A 106 0.74 -10.93 13.66
CA PHE A 106 0.50 -10.51 12.28
C PHE A 106 1.23 -9.20 11.96
N PHE A 107 1.05 -8.17 12.78
CA PHE A 107 1.67 -6.87 12.55
C PHE A 107 3.19 -6.95 12.53
N ILE A 108 3.79 -7.57 13.54
CA ILE A 108 5.25 -7.75 13.59
C ILE A 108 5.74 -8.56 12.40
N GLY A 109 5.03 -9.63 12.00
CA GLY A 109 5.38 -10.42 10.82
C GLY A 109 5.39 -9.61 9.52
N VAL A 110 4.43 -8.72 9.32
CA VAL A 110 4.40 -7.80 8.17
C VAL A 110 5.62 -6.87 8.18
N TRP A 111 6.01 -6.36 9.34
CA TRP A 111 7.13 -5.43 9.47
C TRP A 111 8.51 -6.12 9.49
N GLU A 112 8.61 -7.37 9.93
CA GLU A 112 9.87 -8.14 9.84
C GLU A 112 10.16 -8.64 8.42
N ASN A 113 9.15 -8.80 7.57
CA ASN A 113 9.36 -9.19 6.18
C ASN A 113 9.88 -8.00 5.34
N PRO A 114 11.10 -8.09 4.76
CA PRO A 114 11.69 -7.01 3.97
C PRO A 114 10.84 -6.55 2.79
N ALA A 115 10.10 -7.46 2.14
CA ALA A 115 9.30 -7.17 0.96
C ALA A 115 8.08 -6.28 1.27
N SER A 116 7.44 -6.48 2.43
CA SER A 116 6.34 -5.64 2.89
C SER A 116 6.82 -4.40 3.64
N ARG A 117 7.93 -4.51 4.40
CA ARG A 117 8.49 -3.42 5.19
C ARG A 117 8.93 -2.22 4.35
N ALA A 118 9.62 -2.44 3.23
CA ALA A 118 10.19 -1.34 2.44
C ALA A 118 9.13 -0.33 1.94
N PRO A 119 8.02 -0.74 1.31
CA PRO A 119 6.97 0.20 0.92
C PRO A 119 6.25 0.84 2.11
N LEU A 120 6.03 0.11 3.21
CA LEU A 120 5.40 0.66 4.42
C LEU A 120 6.27 1.74 5.08
N LEU A 121 7.59 1.52 5.17
CA LEU A 121 8.54 2.54 5.65
C LEU A 121 8.53 3.80 4.79
N ALA A 122 8.55 3.64 3.48
CA ALA A 122 8.54 4.78 2.55
C ALA A 122 7.26 5.61 2.72
N MET A 123 6.12 4.95 2.84
CA MET A 123 4.84 5.59 3.08
C MET A 123 4.80 6.30 4.44
N LEU A 124 5.22 5.62 5.50
CA LEU A 124 5.23 6.20 6.85
C LEU A 124 6.14 7.45 6.92
N ARG A 125 7.35 7.38 6.34
CA ARG A 125 8.25 8.52 6.24
C ARG A 125 7.64 9.67 5.43
N SER A 126 6.97 9.35 4.31
CA SER A 126 6.30 10.36 3.50
C SER A 126 5.15 11.02 4.26
N ALA A 127 4.35 10.25 5.02
CA ALA A 127 3.25 10.78 5.82
C ALA A 127 3.72 11.69 6.98
N LEU A 128 4.91 11.45 7.53
CA LEU A 128 5.49 12.30 8.58
C LEU A 128 6.03 13.63 8.06
N THR A 129 6.30 13.74 6.75
CA THR A 129 6.96 14.91 6.16
C THR A 129 6.08 15.68 5.18
N HIS A 130 4.97 15.10 4.69
CA HIS A 130 4.15 15.69 3.62
C HIS A 130 2.66 15.53 3.92
N GLU A 131 1.97 16.67 3.92
CA GLU A 131 0.51 16.73 4.21
C GLU A 131 -0.32 15.89 3.23
N ALA A 132 0.01 15.88 1.94
CA ALA A 132 -0.70 15.07 0.94
C ALA A 132 -0.57 13.57 1.26
N ALA A 133 0.62 13.09 1.61
CA ALA A 133 0.84 11.70 2.00
C ALA A 133 0.16 11.36 3.34
N ALA A 134 0.19 12.27 4.32
CA ALA A 134 -0.52 12.13 5.59
C ALA A 134 -2.04 12.04 5.39
N LYS A 135 -2.60 12.85 4.49
CA LYS A 135 -4.01 12.81 4.12
C LYS A 135 -4.39 11.45 3.51
N VAL A 136 -3.59 10.95 2.58
CA VAL A 136 -3.81 9.62 1.97
C VAL A 136 -3.76 8.52 3.05
N LEU A 137 -2.75 8.53 3.92
CA LEU A 137 -2.67 7.57 5.02
C LEU A 137 -3.90 7.61 5.91
N ARG A 138 -4.35 8.79 6.30
CA ARG A 138 -5.52 9.01 7.17
C ARG A 138 -6.81 8.52 6.53
N GLU A 139 -7.09 8.94 5.29
CA GLU A 139 -8.37 8.67 4.62
C GLU A 139 -8.49 7.23 4.11
N PHE A 140 -7.43 6.68 3.54
CA PHE A 140 -7.49 5.36 2.90
C PHE A 140 -7.08 4.23 3.82
N VAL A 141 -6.07 4.42 4.65
CA VAL A 141 -5.54 3.33 5.49
C VAL A 141 -6.20 3.33 6.85
N LEU A 142 -6.03 4.43 7.60
CA LEU A 142 -6.51 4.45 8.99
C LEU A 142 -8.03 4.36 9.01
N ARG A 143 -8.75 5.20 8.27
CA ARG A 143 -10.20 5.20 8.31
C ARG A 143 -10.80 3.88 7.82
N ARG A 144 -10.46 3.41 6.62
CA ARG A 144 -11.05 2.16 6.08
C ARG A 144 -10.68 0.92 6.87
N LEU A 145 -9.41 0.82 7.30
CA LEU A 145 -8.96 -0.32 8.07
C LEU A 145 -9.57 -0.33 9.47
N LEU A 146 -9.55 0.81 10.15
CA LEU A 146 -10.07 0.92 11.51
C LEU A 146 -11.59 0.80 11.57
N GLU A 147 -12.34 1.33 10.59
CA GLU A 147 -13.79 1.11 10.47
C GLU A 147 -14.11 -0.38 10.33
N ARG A 148 -13.33 -1.14 9.54
CA ARG A 148 -13.51 -2.59 9.41
C ARG A 148 -13.18 -3.33 10.71
N ILE A 149 -12.07 -2.99 11.35
CA ILE A 149 -11.70 -3.58 12.64
C ILE A 149 -12.80 -3.30 13.68
N ALA A 150 -13.25 -2.06 13.79
CA ALA A 150 -14.27 -1.66 14.74
C ALA A 150 -15.62 -2.36 14.53
N ALA A 151 -15.99 -2.63 13.25
CA ALA A 151 -17.22 -3.33 12.91
C ALA A 151 -17.27 -4.79 13.43
N ASP A 152 -16.10 -5.43 13.59
CA ASP A 152 -15.96 -6.82 14.03
C ASP A 152 -15.73 -6.93 15.56
N LEU A 153 -15.63 -5.79 16.29
CA LEU A 153 -15.41 -5.78 17.72
C LEU A 153 -16.73 -5.72 18.49
N ASP A 154 -16.93 -6.66 19.40
CA ASP A 154 -18.06 -6.67 20.35
C ASP A 154 -17.62 -6.11 21.72
N VAL A 155 -17.27 -4.83 21.74
CA VAL A 155 -16.79 -4.11 22.93
C VAL A 155 -17.37 -2.68 22.94
N PRO A 156 -17.47 -2.02 24.10
CA PRO A 156 -17.82 -0.59 24.16
C PRO A 156 -16.80 0.27 23.40
N ASP A 157 -17.27 1.33 22.75
CA ASP A 157 -16.44 2.29 22.00
C ASP A 157 -15.46 1.63 20.98
N PRO A 158 -15.93 0.75 20.07
CA PRO A 158 -15.06 -0.09 19.27
C PRO A 158 -14.13 0.72 18.34
N ALA A 159 -14.59 1.87 17.81
CA ALA A 159 -13.79 2.74 16.97
C ALA A 159 -12.59 3.32 17.73
N PHE A 160 -12.83 3.86 18.95
CA PHE A 160 -11.75 4.40 19.77
C PHE A 160 -10.76 3.33 20.21
N ARG A 161 -11.22 2.13 20.53
CA ARG A 161 -10.36 0.99 20.91
C ARG A 161 -9.53 0.48 19.72
N ALA A 162 -10.10 0.44 18.53
CA ALA A 162 -9.34 0.14 17.30
C ALA A 162 -8.26 1.20 17.03
N GLU A 163 -8.54 2.49 17.24
CA GLU A 163 -7.55 3.56 17.13
C GLU A 163 -6.43 3.44 18.17
N LEU A 164 -6.75 3.08 19.42
CA LEU A 164 -5.74 2.83 20.46
C LEU A 164 -4.83 1.66 20.08
N ALA A 165 -5.39 0.55 19.60
CA ALA A 165 -4.60 -0.60 19.13
C ALA A 165 -3.68 -0.18 17.97
N ALA A 166 -4.20 0.55 16.99
CA ALA A 166 -3.42 1.05 15.86
C ALA A 166 -2.31 2.01 16.31
N SER A 167 -2.59 2.94 17.22
CA SER A 167 -1.59 3.89 17.74
C SER A 167 -0.44 3.19 18.45
N HIS A 168 -0.74 2.16 19.22
CA HIS A 168 0.27 1.34 19.90
C HIS A 168 1.19 0.63 18.88
N MET A 169 0.61 -0.03 17.89
CA MET A 169 1.35 -0.76 16.87
C MET A 169 2.17 0.16 15.96
N ILE A 170 1.59 1.29 15.53
CA ILE A 170 2.29 2.30 14.72
C ILE A 170 3.45 2.93 15.52
N GLY A 171 3.25 3.19 16.82
CA GLY A 171 4.31 3.68 17.70
C GLY A 171 5.51 2.73 17.75
N ILE A 172 5.27 1.43 17.87
CA ILE A 172 6.32 0.40 17.81
C ILE A 172 7.02 0.43 16.44
N ALA A 173 6.26 0.50 15.34
CA ALA A 173 6.84 0.55 13.99
C ALA A 173 7.74 1.78 13.80
N ILE A 174 7.32 2.94 14.27
CA ILE A 174 8.12 4.19 14.20
C ILE A 174 9.40 4.03 15.00
N LEU A 175 9.32 3.61 16.26
CA LEU A 175 10.49 3.51 17.14
C LEU A 175 11.48 2.43 16.66
N ARG A 176 10.96 1.26 16.24
CA ARG A 176 11.78 0.13 15.84
C ARG A 176 12.41 0.30 14.46
N TYR A 177 11.64 0.73 13.45
CA TYR A 177 12.07 0.68 12.04
C TYR A 177 12.40 2.05 11.44
N VAL A 178 11.85 3.15 11.97
CA VAL A 178 12.13 4.51 11.45
C VAL A 178 13.21 5.18 12.27
N ILE A 179 13.04 5.25 13.61
CA ILE A 179 13.96 5.92 14.55
C ILE A 179 15.11 4.99 14.92
N GLN A 180 14.86 3.67 14.92
CA GLN A 180 15.82 2.64 15.34
C GLN A 180 16.29 2.84 16.79
N ALA A 181 15.33 3.10 17.68
CA ALA A 181 15.59 3.36 19.09
C ALA A 181 15.93 2.04 19.83
N GLU A 182 17.11 1.96 20.40
CA GLU A 182 17.50 0.83 21.26
C GLU A 182 16.88 0.96 22.67
N PRO A 183 16.54 -0.16 23.31
CA PRO A 183 16.75 -1.57 22.91
C PRO A 183 15.64 -2.16 22.00
N LEU A 184 14.61 -1.39 21.64
CA LEU A 184 13.48 -1.90 20.86
C LEU A 184 13.88 -2.28 19.42
N ALA A 185 14.83 -1.57 18.82
CA ALA A 185 15.26 -1.82 17.44
C ALA A 185 15.87 -3.21 17.26
N SER A 186 16.66 -3.68 18.22
CA SER A 186 17.31 -5.00 18.21
C SER A 186 16.57 -6.07 19.00
N ALA A 187 15.44 -5.75 19.63
CA ALA A 187 14.69 -6.71 20.43
C ALA A 187 14.17 -7.90 19.60
N ASP A 188 14.15 -9.07 20.21
CA ASP A 188 13.52 -10.24 19.62
C ASP A 188 12.03 -9.98 19.32
N PRO A 189 11.55 -10.24 18.10
CA PRO A 189 10.15 -10.11 17.72
C PRO A 189 9.16 -10.81 18.66
N GLU A 190 9.47 -12.03 19.09
CA GLU A 190 8.62 -12.80 20.01
C GLU A 190 8.51 -12.13 21.38
N ARG A 191 9.59 -11.52 21.86
CA ARG A 191 9.58 -10.74 23.10
C ARG A 191 8.65 -9.52 22.99
N ILE A 192 8.68 -8.83 21.85
CA ILE A 192 7.78 -7.68 21.61
C ILE A 192 6.34 -8.16 21.59
N ILE A 193 6.04 -9.24 20.85
CA ILE A 193 4.69 -9.82 20.78
C ILE A 193 4.18 -10.16 22.17
N ALA A 194 4.95 -10.90 22.96
CA ALA A 194 4.56 -11.33 24.30
C ALA A 194 4.23 -10.14 25.22
N MET A 195 4.96 -9.03 25.12
CA MET A 195 4.75 -7.84 25.96
C MET A 195 3.59 -6.96 25.48
N VAL A 196 3.30 -6.94 24.19
CA VAL A 196 2.29 -6.07 23.59
C VAL A 196 0.92 -6.75 23.53
N ALA A 197 0.88 -8.05 23.33
CA ALA A 197 -0.36 -8.83 23.19
C ALA A 197 -1.38 -8.59 24.33
N PRO A 198 -1.01 -8.56 25.61
CA PRO A 198 -1.99 -8.30 26.69
C PRO A 198 -2.63 -6.92 26.61
N THR A 199 -1.90 -5.90 26.13
CA THR A 199 -2.45 -4.55 25.97
C THR A 199 -3.42 -4.49 24.79
N LEU A 200 -3.06 -5.12 23.68
CA LEU A 200 -3.96 -5.25 22.53
C LEU A 200 -5.21 -6.06 22.88
N GLN A 201 -5.06 -7.14 23.66
CA GLN A 201 -6.17 -7.93 24.16
C GLN A 201 -7.17 -7.07 24.92
N ARG A 202 -6.69 -6.22 25.83
CA ARG A 202 -7.52 -5.29 26.59
C ARG A 202 -8.27 -4.30 25.68
N TYR A 203 -7.65 -3.82 24.60
CA TYR A 203 -8.35 -2.93 23.68
C TYR A 203 -9.41 -3.64 22.85
N LEU A 204 -9.17 -4.89 22.45
CA LEU A 204 -9.97 -5.55 21.42
C LEU A 204 -11.02 -6.54 21.95
N ALA A 205 -10.88 -7.04 23.18
CA ALA A 205 -11.76 -8.08 23.71
C ALA A 205 -12.23 -7.87 25.16
N ASP A 206 -11.47 -7.14 25.98
CA ASP A 206 -11.88 -6.95 27.37
C ASP A 206 -12.84 -5.76 27.47
N GLY A 207 -14.09 -6.04 27.85
CA GLY A 207 -15.14 -5.06 28.06
C GLY A 207 -15.08 -4.38 29.43
#